data_4a23d67ec4edc8511e1a4a302ae29541
#
_entry.id   4a23d67ec4edc8511e1a4a302ae29541
#
_cell.length_a   1.000
_cell.length_b   1.000
_cell.length_c   1.000
_cell.angle_alpha   90.00
_cell.angle_beta   90.00
_cell.angle_gamma   90.00
#
_symmetry.space_group_name_H-M   'P 1'
#
loop_
_entity.id
_entity.type
_entity.pdbx_description
1 polymer ?
#
loop_
_entity_poly.entity_id
_entity_poly.type
_entity_poly.pdbx_seq_one_letter_code
_entity_poly.pdbx_strand_id
1 'polypeptide(L)'
;DLYTPTKYIMEEPEAPKLTTNGIHLNSYGYWVAARYLFDALVTGENETVREQPWRVTIDAKSGSGLAKGLSLDQVESSDKGVSFFAKEEFGPTLAPPTEGDLPPQLADLRDKLTVEKLKPGTYELIIEGESVATATAAEWSQGVPVDSSPSHAEAEALRDAVNDKNRQFIYSWKAYNQVHIVGERRNSPSGRALPGEVIEFNNITKQRDADVSQVDLHHNA
;
A
#
# COMPACT_ATOMS: atom_id res chain seq x y z
N ASP A 1 -9.74 -2.83 -18.51
CA ASP A 1 -11.04 -2.20 -18.23
C ASP A 1 -11.12 -1.86 -16.73
N LEU A 2 -11.11 -0.58 -16.41
CA LEU A 2 -11.32 -0.10 -15.03
C LEU A 2 -12.81 0.16 -14.71
N TYR A 3 -13.63 0.36 -15.73
CA TYR A 3 -15.05 0.73 -15.54
C TYR A 3 -15.86 -0.39 -14.87
N THR A 4 -15.74 -1.60 -15.38
CA THR A 4 -16.55 -2.73 -14.89
C THR A 4 -16.31 -3.02 -13.41
N PRO A 5 -15.07 -3.23 -12.92
CA PRO A 5 -14.85 -3.51 -11.51
C PRO A 5 -15.20 -2.33 -10.60
N THR A 6 -14.91 -1.09 -11.00
CA THR A 6 -15.26 0.08 -10.20
C THR A 6 -16.77 0.31 -10.12
N LYS A 7 -17.50 0.02 -11.20
CA LYS A 7 -18.96 0.06 -11.20
C LYS A 7 -19.54 -0.91 -10.17
N TYR A 8 -19.08 -2.17 -10.15
CA TYR A 8 -19.57 -3.14 -9.17
C TYR A 8 -19.33 -2.69 -7.72
N ILE A 9 -18.17 -2.13 -7.43
CA ILE A 9 -17.88 -1.59 -6.09
C ILE A 9 -18.82 -0.43 -5.76
N MET A 10 -19.09 0.47 -6.73
CA MET A 10 -19.95 1.64 -6.50
C MET A 10 -21.45 1.30 -6.40
N GLU A 11 -21.86 0.14 -6.88
CA GLU A 11 -23.23 -0.36 -6.78
C GLU A 11 -23.55 -1.04 -5.43
N GLU A 12 -22.51 -1.39 -4.65
CA GLU A 12 -22.68 -1.91 -3.29
C GLU A 12 -23.17 -0.79 -2.36
N PRO A 13 -24.33 -0.93 -1.68
CA PRO A 13 -24.96 0.16 -0.92
C PRO A 13 -24.09 0.78 0.17
N GLU A 14 -23.27 -0.03 0.82
CA GLU A 14 -22.41 0.38 1.95
C GLU A 14 -20.94 0.62 1.53
N ALA A 15 -20.63 0.49 0.23
CA ALA A 15 -19.26 0.67 -0.22
C ALA A 15 -18.80 2.14 -0.14
N PRO A 16 -17.55 2.39 0.27
CA PRO A 16 -17.00 3.73 0.23
C PRO A 16 -17.01 4.30 -1.19
N LYS A 17 -17.30 5.58 -1.33
CA LYS A 17 -17.30 6.25 -2.63
C LYS A 17 -15.89 6.28 -3.22
N LEU A 18 -15.77 5.99 -4.51
CA LEU A 18 -14.49 6.03 -5.24
C LEU A 18 -14.12 7.43 -5.74
N THR A 19 -15.07 8.35 -5.77
CA THR A 19 -14.89 9.68 -6.35
C THR A 19 -15.37 10.78 -5.41
N THR A 20 -14.80 11.99 -5.58
CA THR A 20 -15.23 13.18 -4.86
C THR A 20 -16.45 13.86 -5.50
N ASN A 21 -16.58 13.76 -6.83
CA ASN A 21 -17.58 14.49 -7.62
C ASN A 21 -18.09 13.72 -8.84
N GLY A 22 -17.99 12.39 -8.81
CA GLY A 22 -18.39 11.51 -9.92
C GLY A 22 -17.35 11.37 -11.05
N ILE A 23 -16.27 12.16 -11.03
CA ILE A 23 -15.25 12.18 -12.08
C ILE A 23 -13.84 11.95 -11.48
N HIS A 24 -13.49 12.68 -10.43
CA HIS A 24 -12.16 12.64 -9.84
C HIS A 24 -12.11 11.60 -8.73
N LEU A 25 -11.22 10.65 -8.86
CA LEU A 25 -10.97 9.65 -7.82
C LEU A 25 -10.53 10.34 -6.52
N ASN A 26 -11.05 9.86 -5.40
CA ASN A 26 -10.52 10.16 -4.07
C ASN A 26 -9.38 9.19 -3.73
N SER A 27 -8.80 9.27 -2.53
CA SER A 27 -7.68 8.40 -2.13
C SER A 27 -8.04 6.92 -2.20
N TYR A 28 -9.25 6.55 -1.78
CA TYR A 28 -9.74 5.18 -1.87
C TYR A 28 -9.93 4.73 -3.32
N GLY A 29 -10.49 5.59 -4.17
CA GLY A 29 -10.64 5.32 -5.60
C GLY A 29 -9.29 5.12 -6.30
N TYR A 30 -8.27 5.90 -5.95
CA TYR A 30 -6.91 5.69 -6.46
C TYR A 30 -6.32 4.36 -5.96
N TRP A 31 -6.52 4.02 -4.69
CA TRP A 31 -6.07 2.75 -4.15
C TRP A 31 -6.70 1.55 -4.87
N VAL A 32 -8.02 1.59 -5.10
CA VAL A 32 -8.73 0.55 -5.87
C VAL A 32 -8.25 0.48 -7.31
N ALA A 33 -8.15 1.62 -8.00
CA ALA A 33 -7.71 1.67 -9.40
C ALA A 33 -6.28 1.18 -9.57
N ALA A 34 -5.37 1.51 -8.63
CA ALA A 34 -3.98 1.08 -8.66
C ALA A 34 -3.85 -0.44 -8.66
N ARG A 35 -4.66 -1.15 -7.88
CA ARG A 35 -4.66 -2.62 -7.83
C ARG A 35 -5.04 -3.23 -9.18
N TYR A 36 -6.12 -2.75 -9.80
CA TYR A 36 -6.52 -3.23 -11.13
C TYR A 36 -5.50 -2.89 -12.22
N LEU A 37 -4.85 -1.73 -12.13
CA LEU A 37 -3.78 -1.35 -13.05
C LEU A 37 -2.55 -2.23 -12.85
N PHE A 38 -2.16 -2.50 -11.61
CA PHE A 38 -1.06 -3.38 -11.30
C PHE A 38 -1.33 -4.79 -11.83
N ASP A 39 -2.49 -5.36 -11.55
CA ASP A 39 -2.89 -6.66 -12.05
C ASP A 39 -2.82 -6.72 -13.58
N ALA A 40 -3.29 -5.69 -14.27
CA ALA A 40 -3.33 -5.68 -15.74
C ALA A 40 -1.96 -5.42 -16.41
N LEU A 41 -1.09 -4.61 -15.77
CA LEU A 41 0.17 -4.14 -16.39
C LEU A 41 1.38 -4.96 -15.95
N VAL A 42 1.38 -5.44 -14.73
CA VAL A 42 2.53 -6.12 -14.11
C VAL A 42 2.34 -7.62 -14.06
N THR A 43 1.19 -8.08 -13.56
CA THR A 43 0.96 -9.51 -13.38
C THR A 43 0.55 -10.20 -14.67
N GLY A 44 -0.29 -9.56 -15.50
CA GLY A 44 -0.79 -10.17 -16.72
C GLY A 44 -1.36 -11.56 -16.47
N GLU A 45 -0.86 -12.56 -17.22
CA GLU A 45 -1.18 -13.98 -17.01
C GLU A 45 -0.24 -14.69 -16.02
N ASN A 46 0.76 -13.97 -15.47
CA ASN A 46 1.76 -14.55 -14.59
C ASN A 46 1.33 -14.43 -13.12
N GLU A 47 0.59 -15.42 -12.63
CA GLU A 47 0.10 -15.48 -11.25
C GLU A 47 1.21 -15.44 -10.18
N THR A 48 2.45 -15.75 -10.53
CA THR A 48 3.57 -15.77 -9.58
C THR A 48 4.04 -14.37 -9.16
N VAL A 49 3.69 -13.34 -9.93
CA VAL A 49 4.04 -11.93 -9.63
C VAL A 49 2.85 -11.18 -9.00
N ARG A 50 1.75 -11.87 -8.75
CA ARG A 50 0.56 -11.24 -8.18
C ARG A 50 0.82 -10.87 -6.73
N GLU A 51 0.89 -9.57 -6.47
CA GLU A 51 0.93 -9.03 -5.11
C GLU A 51 -0.32 -9.53 -4.35
N GLN A 52 -0.11 -10.44 -3.43
CA GLN A 52 -1.14 -10.93 -2.53
C GLN A 52 -0.80 -10.48 -1.13
N PRO A 53 -1.78 -10.01 -0.36
CA PRO A 53 -1.56 -9.80 1.07
C PRO A 53 -1.06 -11.10 1.67
N TRP A 54 -0.10 -11.00 2.56
CA TRP A 54 0.36 -12.19 3.24
C TRP A 54 -0.70 -12.74 4.21
N ARG A 55 -0.66 -14.04 4.39
CA ARG A 55 -1.51 -14.78 5.31
C ARG A 55 -0.65 -15.72 6.13
N VAL A 56 -0.75 -15.59 7.44
CA VAL A 56 -0.05 -16.48 8.38
C VAL A 56 -1.07 -17.12 9.29
N THR A 57 -0.94 -18.42 9.49
CA THR A 57 -1.70 -19.17 10.49
C THR A 57 -0.73 -19.96 11.35
N ILE A 58 -0.74 -19.74 12.65
CA ILE A 58 0.10 -20.43 13.63
C ILE A 58 -0.77 -21.19 14.62
N ASP A 59 -0.43 -22.45 14.86
CA ASP A 59 -0.99 -23.25 15.96
C ASP A 59 -0.12 -23.06 17.20
N ALA A 60 -0.62 -22.30 18.16
CA ALA A 60 0.10 -21.98 19.40
C ALA A 60 0.38 -23.19 20.28
N LYS A 61 -0.34 -24.31 20.09
CA LYS A 61 -0.11 -25.53 20.87
C LYS A 61 1.01 -26.39 20.31
N SER A 62 1.11 -26.51 19.00
CA SER A 62 2.12 -27.35 18.33
C SER A 62 3.38 -26.59 17.94
N GLY A 63 3.34 -25.24 17.91
CA GLY A 63 4.43 -24.43 17.38
C GLY A 63 4.62 -24.60 15.87
N SER A 64 3.56 -24.97 15.14
CA SER A 64 3.58 -25.10 13.69
C SER A 64 2.90 -23.91 13.02
N GLY A 65 3.38 -23.51 11.84
CA GLY A 65 2.84 -22.40 11.09
C GLY A 65 2.71 -22.71 9.60
N LEU A 66 1.73 -22.07 8.97
CA LEU A 66 1.56 -22.00 7.53
C LEU A 66 1.58 -20.53 7.11
N ALA A 67 2.25 -20.24 6.02
CA ALA A 67 2.33 -18.89 5.49
C ALA A 67 2.13 -18.86 3.98
N LYS A 68 1.62 -17.74 3.50
CA LYS A 68 1.51 -17.38 2.09
C LYS A 68 1.95 -15.92 1.95
N GLY A 69 2.78 -15.60 0.96
CA GLY A 69 3.31 -14.25 0.74
C GLY A 69 4.47 -13.87 1.64
N LEU A 70 4.86 -14.77 2.55
CA LEU A 70 6.08 -14.67 3.35
C LEU A 70 6.57 -16.07 3.74
N SER A 71 7.84 -16.18 4.14
CA SER A 71 8.40 -17.38 4.75
C SER A 71 8.39 -17.27 6.27
N LEU A 72 8.18 -18.40 6.95
CA LEU A 72 8.24 -18.51 8.40
C LEU A 72 9.39 -19.40 8.83
N ASP A 73 10.14 -18.92 9.82
CA ASP A 73 11.21 -19.67 10.45
C ASP A 73 11.10 -19.59 11.97
N GLN A 74 11.69 -20.59 12.66
CA GLN A 74 11.85 -20.63 14.12
C GLN A 74 10.54 -20.34 14.89
N VAL A 75 9.44 -21.02 14.50
CA VAL A 75 8.18 -20.91 15.22
C VAL A 75 8.32 -21.61 16.56
N GLU A 76 8.27 -20.84 17.64
CA GLU A 76 8.39 -21.33 19.01
C GLU A 76 7.11 -21.02 19.79
N SER A 77 6.63 -22.02 20.53
CA SER A 77 5.46 -21.89 21.40
C SER A 77 5.86 -21.92 22.86
N SER A 78 5.22 -21.06 23.65
CA SER A 78 5.43 -20.96 25.08
C SER A 78 4.09 -20.78 25.82
N ASP A 79 4.15 -20.82 27.16
CA ASP A 79 2.98 -20.51 27.98
C ASP A 79 2.49 -19.06 27.86
N LYS A 80 3.33 -18.17 27.34
CA LYS A 80 3.05 -16.74 27.19
C LYS A 80 2.57 -16.34 25.80
N GLY A 81 2.74 -17.23 24.80
CA GLY A 81 2.38 -16.95 23.43
C GLY A 81 3.30 -17.68 22.43
N VAL A 82 3.41 -17.13 21.25
CA VAL A 82 4.26 -17.64 20.17
C VAL A 82 5.25 -16.59 19.73
N SER A 83 6.43 -17.03 19.30
CA SER A 83 7.41 -16.20 18.61
C SER A 83 7.82 -16.87 17.30
N PHE A 84 8.18 -16.10 16.31
CA PHE A 84 8.59 -16.58 15.01
C PHE A 84 9.40 -15.53 14.27
N PHE A 85 10.17 -15.96 13.28
CA PHE A 85 10.74 -15.08 12.28
C PHE A 85 9.88 -15.15 11.02
N ALA A 86 9.62 -13.99 10.43
CA ALA A 86 8.91 -13.89 9.17
C ALA A 86 9.74 -13.04 8.20
N LYS A 87 9.83 -13.49 6.96
CA LYS A 87 10.45 -12.73 5.88
C LYS A 87 9.43 -12.56 4.77
N GLU A 88 9.06 -11.33 4.49
CA GLU A 88 8.14 -10.99 3.41
C GLU A 88 8.79 -11.27 2.05
N GLU A 89 8.03 -11.82 1.12
CA GLU A 89 8.46 -12.04 -0.28
C GLU A 89 8.28 -10.75 -1.10
N PHE A 90 7.32 -9.94 -0.72
CA PHE A 90 7.00 -8.65 -1.31
C PHE A 90 6.81 -7.65 -0.17
N GLY A 91 6.83 -6.36 -0.49
CA GLY A 91 6.50 -5.33 0.50
C GLY A 91 5.07 -5.47 1.03
N PRO A 92 4.76 -4.86 2.19
CA PRO A 92 3.47 -5.00 2.84
C PRO A 92 2.36 -4.38 2.00
N THR A 93 1.16 -4.95 2.11
CA THR A 93 -0.02 -4.38 1.48
C THR A 93 -0.55 -3.23 2.34
N LEU A 94 -0.40 -2.00 1.87
CA LEU A 94 -0.94 -0.83 2.54
C LEU A 94 -2.46 -0.92 2.66
N ALA A 95 -2.97 -0.67 3.85
CA ALA A 95 -4.40 -0.65 4.10
C ALA A 95 -5.12 0.37 3.22
N PRO A 96 -6.37 0.10 2.82
CA PRO A 96 -7.15 1.07 2.08
C PRO A 96 -7.37 2.33 2.92
N PRO A 97 -7.26 3.53 2.35
CA PRO A 97 -7.43 4.79 3.06
C PRO A 97 -8.92 5.11 3.28
N THR A 98 -9.61 4.28 4.05
CA THR A 98 -11.01 4.48 4.40
C THR A 98 -11.23 4.21 5.88
N GLU A 99 -12.19 4.92 6.47
CA GLU A 99 -12.72 4.61 7.79
C GLU A 99 -13.97 3.73 7.61
N GLY A 100 -14.08 2.67 8.39
CA GLY A 100 -15.24 1.77 8.38
C GLY A 100 -15.00 0.42 7.71
N ASP A 101 -16.07 -0.36 7.63
CA ASP A 101 -16.01 -1.72 7.09
C ASP A 101 -15.75 -1.70 5.59
N LEU A 102 -14.81 -2.53 5.16
CA LEU A 102 -14.56 -2.73 3.74
C LEU A 102 -15.60 -3.69 3.15
N PRO A 103 -15.99 -3.48 1.89
CA PRO A 103 -16.75 -4.49 1.16
C PRO A 103 -16.02 -5.85 1.24
N PRO A 104 -16.76 -6.97 1.31
CA PRO A 104 -16.15 -8.31 1.45
C PRO A 104 -15.06 -8.60 0.43
N GLN A 105 -15.21 -8.10 -0.82
CA GLN A 105 -14.24 -8.27 -1.90
C GLN A 105 -12.90 -7.57 -1.62
N LEU A 106 -12.88 -6.57 -0.74
CA LEU A 106 -11.71 -5.78 -0.39
C LEU A 106 -11.18 -6.09 1.02
N ALA A 107 -12.01 -6.71 1.88
CA ALA A 107 -11.61 -7.10 3.24
C ALA A 107 -10.46 -8.12 3.23
N ASP A 108 -10.39 -8.95 2.19
CA ASP A 108 -9.32 -9.94 1.99
C ASP A 108 -8.03 -9.36 1.38
N LEU A 109 -8.00 -8.05 1.12
CA LEU A 109 -6.81 -7.38 0.56
C LEU A 109 -5.87 -6.81 1.65
N ARG A 110 -6.03 -7.21 2.91
CA ARG A 110 -5.19 -6.79 4.04
C ARG A 110 -4.34 -7.95 4.50
N ASP A 111 -3.12 -7.67 4.92
CA ASP A 111 -2.26 -8.64 5.58
C ASP A 111 -2.92 -9.17 6.85
N LYS A 112 -2.80 -10.48 7.15
CA LYS A 112 -3.53 -11.10 8.25
C LYS A 112 -2.75 -12.17 8.98
N LEU A 113 -2.72 -12.08 10.29
CA LEU A 113 -2.19 -13.09 11.19
C LEU A 113 -3.33 -13.82 11.92
N THR A 114 -3.33 -15.13 11.84
CA THR A 114 -4.20 -16.02 12.61
C THR A 114 -3.36 -16.82 13.61
N VAL A 115 -3.73 -16.78 14.87
CA VAL A 115 -3.08 -17.62 15.89
C VAL A 115 -4.13 -18.46 16.59
N GLU A 116 -4.10 -19.74 16.29
CA GLU A 116 -5.04 -20.72 16.83
C GLU A 116 -4.54 -21.29 18.17
N LYS A 117 -5.49 -21.75 18.98
CA LYS A 117 -5.23 -22.49 20.24
C LYS A 117 -4.43 -21.73 21.29
N LEU A 118 -4.46 -20.41 21.25
CA LEU A 118 -4.01 -19.59 22.38
C LEU A 118 -4.88 -19.89 23.62
N LYS A 119 -4.30 -19.82 24.81
CA LYS A 119 -5.06 -19.84 26.06
C LYS A 119 -5.98 -18.61 26.12
N PRO A 120 -7.13 -18.67 26.83
CA PRO A 120 -7.97 -17.48 26.99
C PRO A 120 -7.17 -16.30 27.57
N GLY A 121 -7.26 -15.15 26.93
CA GLY A 121 -6.52 -13.95 27.33
C GLY A 121 -6.49 -12.93 26.19
N THR A 122 -5.83 -11.81 26.46
CA THR A 122 -5.51 -10.76 25.48
C THR A 122 -4.03 -10.86 25.16
N TYR A 123 -3.70 -10.80 23.86
CA TYR A 123 -2.34 -10.92 23.34
C TYR A 123 -2.01 -9.75 22.45
N GLU A 124 -0.77 -9.38 22.48
CA GLU A 124 -0.20 -8.29 21.70
C GLU A 124 0.75 -8.85 20.66
N LEU A 125 0.62 -8.39 19.43
CA LEU A 125 1.61 -8.63 18.38
C LEU A 125 2.68 -7.54 18.47
N ILE A 126 3.91 -7.97 18.63
CA ILE A 126 5.07 -7.09 18.64
C ILE A 126 5.95 -7.46 17.45
N ILE A 127 6.27 -6.49 16.59
CA ILE A 127 7.17 -6.63 15.46
C ILE A 127 8.35 -5.68 15.67
N GLU A 128 9.57 -6.20 15.70
CA GLU A 128 10.81 -5.42 15.92
C GLU A 128 10.78 -4.51 17.16
N GLY A 129 10.06 -4.95 18.19
CA GLY A 129 9.91 -4.22 19.45
C GLY A 129 8.77 -3.21 19.47
N GLU A 130 8.05 -3.03 18.38
CA GLU A 130 6.87 -2.16 18.30
C GLU A 130 5.58 -2.94 18.43
N SER A 131 4.63 -2.42 19.22
CA SER A 131 3.28 -2.97 19.37
C SER A 131 2.45 -2.61 18.14
N VAL A 132 2.02 -3.62 17.40
CA VAL A 132 1.28 -3.43 16.14
C VAL A 132 -0.21 -3.78 16.23
N ALA A 133 -0.58 -4.73 17.06
CA ALA A 133 -1.97 -5.11 17.25
C ALA A 133 -2.20 -5.75 18.62
N THR A 134 -3.37 -5.54 19.20
CA THR A 134 -3.80 -6.19 20.45
C THR A 134 -5.19 -6.77 20.24
N ALA A 135 -5.36 -8.05 20.55
CA ALA A 135 -6.63 -8.74 20.40
C ALA A 135 -6.77 -9.90 21.39
N THR A 136 -7.99 -10.36 21.60
CA THR A 136 -8.27 -11.55 22.40
C THR A 136 -7.86 -12.83 21.68
N ALA A 137 -7.67 -13.92 22.41
CA ALA A 137 -7.39 -15.23 21.82
C ALA A 137 -8.46 -15.67 20.80
N ALA A 138 -9.72 -15.28 21.01
CA ALA A 138 -10.82 -15.57 20.09
C ALA A 138 -10.69 -14.79 18.78
N GLU A 139 -10.34 -13.51 18.83
CA GLU A 139 -10.11 -12.67 17.65
C GLU A 139 -8.88 -13.13 16.87
N TRP A 140 -7.77 -13.44 17.57
CA TRP A 140 -6.59 -14.03 16.93
C TRP A 140 -6.89 -15.32 16.18
N SER A 141 -7.81 -16.16 16.71
CA SER A 141 -8.20 -17.40 16.03
C SER A 141 -9.05 -17.18 14.77
N GLN A 142 -9.67 -16.00 14.63
CA GLN A 142 -10.41 -15.60 13.43
C GLN A 142 -9.54 -14.86 12.42
N GLY A 143 -8.35 -14.45 12.83
CA GLY A 143 -7.42 -13.69 12.03
C GLY A 143 -7.57 -12.18 12.20
N VAL A 144 -6.51 -11.57 12.68
CA VAL A 144 -6.39 -10.13 12.94
C VAL A 144 -5.65 -9.51 11.76
N PRO A 145 -6.21 -8.44 11.14
CA PRO A 145 -5.49 -7.70 10.11
C PRO A 145 -4.29 -6.95 10.73
N VAL A 146 -3.22 -6.90 9.96
CA VAL A 146 -1.99 -6.18 10.31
C VAL A 146 -1.81 -5.05 9.31
N ASP A 147 -2.22 -3.85 9.70
CA ASP A 147 -2.21 -2.66 8.82
C ASP A 147 -1.08 -1.69 9.16
N SER A 148 -0.34 -1.98 10.21
CA SER A 148 0.81 -1.18 10.63
C SER A 148 1.93 -2.09 11.12
N SER A 149 3.13 -1.77 10.72
CA SER A 149 4.38 -2.42 11.14
C SER A 149 5.52 -1.51 10.68
N PRO A 150 6.77 -1.74 11.08
CA PRO A 150 7.92 -1.03 10.52
C PRO A 150 7.96 -1.05 8.99
N SER A 151 7.71 -2.20 8.36
CA SER A 151 7.68 -2.31 6.90
C SER A 151 6.52 -1.53 6.25
N HIS A 152 5.37 -1.43 6.90
CA HIS A 152 4.29 -0.54 6.44
C HIS A 152 4.70 0.93 6.48
N ALA A 153 5.41 1.36 7.53
CA ALA A 153 5.92 2.74 7.62
C ALA A 153 6.93 3.06 6.51
N GLU A 154 7.79 2.11 6.15
CA GLU A 154 8.71 2.24 5.01
C GLU A 154 7.96 2.33 3.67
N ALA A 155 6.95 1.49 3.45
CA ALA A 155 6.12 1.53 2.25
C ALA A 155 5.36 2.87 2.12
N GLU A 156 4.87 3.42 3.23
CA GLU A 156 4.26 4.76 3.27
C GLU A 156 5.28 5.85 2.92
N ALA A 157 6.48 5.80 3.47
CA ALA A 157 7.55 6.74 3.16
C ALA A 157 7.93 6.69 1.66
N LEU A 158 8.00 5.49 1.08
CA LEU A 158 8.22 5.32 -0.35
C LEU A 158 7.07 5.93 -1.17
N ARG A 159 5.83 5.68 -0.79
CA ARG A 159 4.66 6.29 -1.44
C ARG A 159 4.73 7.82 -1.42
N ASP A 160 5.10 8.40 -0.29
CA ASP A 160 5.21 9.86 -0.15
C ASP A 160 6.33 10.43 -1.02
N ALA A 161 7.48 9.77 -1.09
CA ALA A 161 8.58 10.16 -1.98
C ALA A 161 8.17 10.10 -3.47
N VAL A 162 7.46 9.04 -3.88
CA VAL A 162 6.92 8.91 -5.25
C VAL A 162 5.90 10.01 -5.54
N ASN A 163 5.02 10.33 -4.59
CA ASN A 163 4.05 11.40 -4.75
C ASN A 163 4.71 12.76 -4.89
N ASP A 164 5.75 13.07 -4.11
CA ASP A 164 6.50 14.33 -4.24
C ASP A 164 7.18 14.44 -5.60
N LYS A 165 7.86 13.37 -6.05
CA LYS A 165 8.41 13.31 -7.41
C LYS A 165 7.36 13.59 -8.48
N ASN A 166 6.20 12.93 -8.39
CA ASN A 166 5.12 13.08 -9.36
C ASN A 166 4.54 14.50 -9.38
N ARG A 167 4.47 15.19 -8.24
CA ARG A 167 4.08 16.60 -8.18
C ARG A 167 5.06 17.50 -8.95
N GLN A 168 6.36 17.31 -8.77
CA GLN A 168 7.37 18.08 -9.49
C GLN A 168 7.28 17.82 -11.00
N PHE A 169 7.11 16.57 -11.40
CA PHE A 169 6.89 16.21 -12.81
C PHE A 169 5.65 16.90 -13.40
N ILE A 170 4.53 16.96 -12.66
CA ILE A 170 3.31 17.62 -13.12
C ILE A 170 3.56 19.12 -13.38
N TYR A 171 4.34 19.80 -12.57
CA TYR A 171 4.63 21.21 -12.76
C TYR A 171 5.37 21.46 -14.09
N SER A 172 6.37 20.65 -14.42
CA SER A 172 7.06 20.76 -15.70
C SER A 172 6.16 20.38 -16.88
N TRP A 173 5.45 19.24 -16.76
CA TRP A 173 4.61 18.71 -17.83
C TRP A 173 3.42 19.61 -18.17
N LYS A 174 2.71 20.13 -17.16
CA LYS A 174 1.57 21.03 -17.37
C LYS A 174 2.01 22.37 -18.01
N ALA A 175 3.18 22.84 -17.66
CA ALA A 175 3.71 24.08 -18.22
C ALA A 175 3.87 24.00 -19.73
N TYR A 176 4.31 22.87 -20.30
CA TYR A 176 4.44 22.69 -21.74
C TYR A 176 3.11 22.81 -22.50
N ASN A 177 2.00 22.52 -21.86
CA ASN A 177 0.66 22.57 -22.44
C ASN A 177 -0.08 23.88 -22.09
N GLN A 178 0.60 24.82 -21.39
CA GLN A 178 -0.01 26.09 -21.00
C GLN A 178 0.09 27.14 -22.09
N VAL A 179 -0.87 28.05 -22.10
CA VAL A 179 -0.94 29.22 -22.99
C VAL A 179 0.35 30.06 -22.96
N HIS A 180 1.05 30.07 -21.83
CA HIS A 180 2.28 30.82 -21.65
C HIS A 180 3.51 30.27 -22.39
N ILE A 181 3.58 28.96 -22.70
CA ILE A 181 4.69 28.35 -23.42
C ILE A 181 4.39 28.21 -24.90
N VAL A 182 3.28 27.60 -25.24
CA VAL A 182 2.95 27.22 -26.62
C VAL A 182 1.88 28.10 -27.25
N GLY A 183 1.12 28.85 -26.44
CA GLY A 183 -0.01 29.66 -26.89
C GLY A 183 0.31 31.13 -27.07
N GLU A 184 -0.74 31.91 -27.10
CA GLU A 184 -0.71 33.35 -27.39
C GLU A 184 0.07 34.21 -26.39
N ARG A 185 0.20 33.75 -25.13
CA ARG A 185 0.93 34.46 -24.08
C ARG A 185 2.41 34.13 -23.99
N ARG A 186 2.96 33.31 -24.87
CA ARG A 186 4.39 32.96 -24.87
C ARG A 186 5.34 34.16 -24.90
N ASN A 187 4.92 35.25 -25.48
CA ASN A 187 5.72 36.49 -25.59
C ASN A 187 5.53 37.47 -24.41
N SER A 188 4.62 37.15 -23.46
CA SER A 188 4.47 37.93 -22.23
C SER A 188 5.70 37.75 -21.31
N PRO A 189 5.91 38.62 -20.31
CA PRO A 189 7.01 38.47 -19.35
C PRO A 189 7.04 37.09 -18.71
N SER A 190 5.88 36.56 -18.26
CA SER A 190 5.76 35.21 -17.67
C SER A 190 5.99 34.10 -18.69
N GLY A 191 5.55 34.27 -19.94
CA GLY A 191 5.79 33.29 -21.01
C GLY A 191 7.29 33.20 -21.39
N ARG A 192 8.03 34.28 -21.26
CA ARG A 192 9.47 34.28 -21.50
C ARG A 192 10.29 33.69 -20.36
N ALA A 193 9.83 33.85 -19.10
CA ALA A 193 10.50 33.28 -17.94
C ALA A 193 10.22 31.76 -17.80
N LEU A 194 9.03 31.32 -18.15
CA LEU A 194 8.52 29.97 -17.88
C LEU A 194 9.36 28.82 -18.49
N PRO A 195 9.96 28.93 -19.71
CA PRO A 195 10.83 27.87 -20.22
C PRO A 195 12.06 27.60 -19.35
N GLY A 196 12.64 28.62 -18.73
CA GLY A 196 13.72 28.46 -17.75
C GLY A 196 13.23 27.76 -16.47
N GLU A 197 12.10 28.16 -15.96
CA GLU A 197 11.48 27.52 -14.77
C GLU A 197 11.15 26.05 -15.01
N VAL A 198 10.70 25.67 -16.21
CA VAL A 198 10.44 24.25 -16.57
C VAL A 198 11.73 23.42 -16.51
N ILE A 199 12.86 23.97 -16.89
CA ILE A 199 14.16 23.29 -16.77
C ILE A 199 14.45 23.00 -15.29
N GLU A 200 14.22 23.96 -14.41
CA GLU A 200 14.43 23.79 -12.97
C GLU A 200 13.46 22.76 -12.37
N PHE A 201 12.18 22.76 -12.76
CA PHE A 201 11.24 21.71 -12.35
C PHE A 201 11.67 20.32 -12.82
N ASN A 202 12.23 20.18 -14.02
CA ASN A 202 12.78 18.94 -14.51
C ASN A 202 14.01 18.49 -13.70
N ASN A 203 14.88 19.43 -13.29
CA ASN A 203 16.03 19.14 -12.45
C ASN A 203 15.59 18.65 -11.06
N ILE A 204 14.60 19.31 -10.45
CA ILE A 204 14.01 18.88 -9.18
C ILE A 204 13.37 17.49 -9.33
N THR A 205 12.64 17.26 -10.41
CA THR A 205 12.02 15.92 -10.67
C THR A 205 13.09 14.82 -10.72
N LYS A 206 14.21 15.04 -11.41
CA LYS A 206 15.33 14.09 -11.48
C LYS A 206 15.96 13.86 -10.10
N GLN A 207 16.10 14.90 -9.30
CA GLN A 207 16.60 14.77 -7.93
C GLN A 207 15.65 13.92 -7.08
N ARG A 208 14.35 14.19 -7.13
CA ARG A 208 13.34 13.41 -6.40
C ARG A 208 13.26 11.96 -6.88
N ASP A 209 13.50 11.70 -8.16
CA ASP A 209 13.58 10.34 -8.69
C ASP A 209 14.79 9.57 -8.11
N ALA A 210 15.92 10.25 -7.94
CA ALA A 210 17.09 9.68 -7.26
C ALA A 210 16.81 9.43 -5.77
N ASP A 211 16.10 10.34 -5.10
CA ASP A 211 15.70 10.19 -3.69
C ASP A 211 14.79 8.95 -3.50
N VAL A 212 13.83 8.71 -4.41
CA VAL A 212 12.97 7.51 -4.40
C VAL A 212 13.81 6.23 -4.47
N SER A 213 14.88 6.22 -5.28
CA SER A 213 15.76 5.06 -5.42
C SER A 213 16.62 4.79 -4.18
N GLN A 214 16.70 5.75 -3.25
CA GLN A 214 17.46 5.63 -1.99
C GLN A 214 16.58 5.21 -0.80
N VAL A 215 15.26 5.17 -0.97
CA VAL A 215 14.37 4.59 0.04
C VAL A 215 14.63 3.09 0.03
N ASP A 216 15.48 2.66 0.94
CA ASP A 216 15.81 1.24 1.11
C ASP A 216 14.64 0.55 1.83
N LEU A 217 13.92 -0.26 1.10
CA LEU A 217 12.97 -1.16 1.70
C LEU A 217 13.77 -2.29 2.32
N HIS A 218 14.01 -2.25 3.62
CA HIS A 218 14.75 -3.28 4.35
C HIS A 218 14.03 -4.63 4.28
N HIS A 219 14.24 -5.33 3.18
CA HIS A 219 13.78 -6.72 3.02
C HIS A 219 14.70 -7.73 3.74
N ASN A 220 15.54 -7.27 4.66
CA ASN A 220 16.56 -8.08 5.32
C ASN A 220 16.50 -7.92 6.84
N ALA A 221 15.41 -8.28 7.46
CA ALA A 221 15.43 -8.58 8.89
C ALA A 221 15.17 -10.07 9.13
#